data_9cbb4e9242dba69cb4f94740121242ac
#
_entry.id   9cbb4e9242dba69cb4f94740121242ac
#
_cell.length_a   1.000
_cell.length_b   1.000
_cell.length_c   1.000
_cell.angle_alpha   90.00
_cell.angle_beta   90.00
_cell.angle_gamma   90.00
#
_symmetry.space_group_name_H-M   'P 1'
#
loop_
_entity.id
_entity.type
_entity.pdbx_description
1 polymer ?
#
loop_
_entity_poly.entity_id
_entity_poly.type
_entity_poly.pdbx_seq_one_letter_code
_entity_poly.pdbx_strand_id
1 'polypeptide(L)'
;MRATPTRMNTRAAVAAALLAAIFAAPSEAQKKPADIQAALDGAYARYKDLQEGANADYIPALAKVDSKIYGIALVTPDGKVYTAGDVKSEVSIQSISKVFTMAKVIEEQGADAIEKRIGVDATGMRFNSIVSVEFAQKALGGPEINPLVNPGAITATSMVQGSSRAEVWKKILDFHSDFAGRPLTVNQEVYESEAATNQRNQAIGALMYAYEFIKTDPAQATDVYTEQCSISVNAKDLATMAATLANGGKNPVTGKQVMKSENVPEVLAVMATAGLYDDSGKWLYHTGLPAKSGVGGGIIAVSPGKFGIAVVSPPLDAAGNSVRAQKAIADVSNALGGNPYAATATGKK
;
A
#
# COMPACT_ATOMS: atom_id res chain seq x y z
N MET A 1 -87.91 5.20 27.57
CA MET A 1 -87.02 5.77 26.56
C MET A 1 -86.13 4.69 26.07
N ARG A 2 -86.29 4.22 24.84
CA ARG A 2 -85.50 3.10 24.22
C ARG A 2 -84.32 3.70 23.49
N ALA A 3 -83.09 3.24 23.80
CA ALA A 3 -81.84 3.58 23.09
C ALA A 3 -81.66 2.63 21.89
N THR A 4 -81.49 3.19 20.73
CA THR A 4 -81.25 2.51 19.45
C THR A 4 -79.76 2.20 19.32
N PRO A 5 -79.29 1.01 18.84
CA PRO A 5 -77.89 0.69 18.63
C PRO A 5 -77.43 1.26 17.32
N THR A 6 -76.28 1.94 17.35
CA THR A 6 -75.58 2.48 16.20
C THR A 6 -74.86 1.34 15.40
N ARG A 7 -75.20 1.22 14.13
CA ARG A 7 -74.53 0.27 13.20
C ARG A 7 -73.11 0.73 12.93
N MET A 8 -72.18 -0.09 13.24
CA MET A 8 -70.75 0.06 12.92
C MET A 8 -70.52 -0.22 11.43
N ASN A 9 -69.90 0.73 10.73
CA ASN A 9 -69.66 0.73 9.28
C ASN A 9 -68.57 -0.31 8.90
N THR A 10 -68.94 -1.37 8.26
CA THR A 10 -68.11 -2.46 7.75
C THR A 10 -67.25 -2.08 6.52
N ARG A 11 -67.19 -0.79 6.17
CA ARG A 11 -66.37 -0.34 5.02
C ARG A 11 -64.93 0.08 5.35
N ALA A 12 -64.58 0.18 6.62
CA ALA A 12 -63.22 0.59 7.04
C ALA A 12 -62.24 -0.60 7.20
N ALA A 13 -62.71 -1.84 7.26
CA ALA A 13 -61.86 -2.99 7.50
C ALA A 13 -61.27 -3.64 6.22
N VAL A 14 -61.79 -3.30 5.02
CA VAL A 14 -61.28 -3.87 3.75
C VAL A 14 -60.16 -3.01 3.13
N ALA A 15 -60.03 -1.75 3.48
CA ALA A 15 -58.99 -0.86 2.95
C ALA A 15 -57.62 -1.05 3.63
N ALA A 16 -57.57 -1.60 4.85
CA ALA A 16 -56.31 -1.84 5.57
C ALA A 16 -55.59 -3.15 5.18
N ALA A 17 -56.30 -4.09 4.58
CA ALA A 17 -55.69 -5.39 4.15
C ALA A 17 -55.04 -5.36 2.74
N LEU A 18 -55.31 -4.34 1.94
CA LEU A 18 -54.76 -4.20 0.57
C LEU A 18 -53.49 -3.33 0.49
N LEU A 19 -53.11 -2.63 1.56
CA LEU A 19 -51.88 -1.81 1.60
C LEU A 19 -50.65 -2.55 2.14
N ALA A 20 -50.78 -3.75 2.68
CA ALA A 20 -49.68 -4.54 3.21
C ALA A 20 -48.99 -5.46 2.18
N ALA A 21 -49.50 -5.53 0.95
CA ALA A 21 -48.99 -6.48 -0.06
C ALA A 21 -48.08 -5.85 -1.16
N ILE A 22 -47.71 -4.56 -1.06
CA ILE A 22 -47.01 -3.85 -2.13
C ILE A 22 -45.53 -3.53 -1.79
N PHE A 23 -45.03 -3.90 -0.61
CA PHE A 23 -43.61 -3.69 -0.26
C PHE A 23 -42.83 -4.99 0.00
N ALA A 24 -43.06 -6.02 -0.81
CA ALA A 24 -42.05 -7.02 -1.00
C ALA A 24 -41.20 -6.60 -2.22
N ALA A 25 -40.27 -5.67 -2.02
CA ALA A 25 -39.21 -5.46 -2.99
C ALA A 25 -38.52 -6.82 -3.20
N PRO A 26 -38.23 -7.25 -4.47
CA PRO A 26 -37.46 -8.44 -4.69
C PRO A 26 -36.12 -8.23 -3.99
N SER A 27 -35.80 -9.11 -3.04
CA SER A 27 -34.47 -9.17 -2.43
C SER A 27 -33.46 -9.20 -3.57
N GLU A 28 -32.63 -8.17 -3.69
CA GLU A 28 -31.44 -8.26 -4.50
C GLU A 28 -30.78 -9.57 -4.11
N ALA A 29 -30.59 -10.45 -5.08
CA ALA A 29 -29.87 -11.69 -4.87
C ALA A 29 -28.50 -11.28 -4.29
N GLN A 30 -28.33 -11.44 -3.00
CA GLN A 30 -27.08 -11.22 -2.30
C GLN A 30 -26.03 -12.04 -3.04
N LYS A 31 -25.18 -11.39 -3.84
CA LYS A 31 -24.03 -12.06 -4.43
C LYS A 31 -23.38 -12.85 -3.30
N LYS A 32 -23.27 -14.17 -3.43
CA LYS A 32 -22.54 -15.00 -2.47
C LYS A 32 -21.24 -14.30 -2.14
N PRO A 33 -20.83 -14.21 -0.87
CA PRO A 33 -19.54 -13.66 -0.52
C PRO A 33 -18.50 -14.31 -1.42
N ALA A 34 -17.69 -13.52 -2.12
CA ALA A 34 -16.65 -14.04 -2.97
C ALA A 34 -15.73 -14.91 -2.10
N ASP A 35 -15.44 -16.10 -2.53
CA ASP A 35 -14.50 -16.98 -1.83
C ASP A 35 -13.09 -16.41 -2.01
N ILE A 36 -12.56 -15.80 -0.96
CA ILE A 36 -11.24 -15.16 -0.96
C ILE A 36 -10.16 -16.21 -1.31
N GLN A 37 -10.24 -17.40 -0.71
CA GLN A 37 -9.24 -18.44 -0.99
C GLN A 37 -9.29 -18.88 -2.46
N ALA A 38 -10.47 -19.09 -3.01
CA ALA A 38 -10.61 -19.44 -4.42
C ALA A 38 -10.08 -18.37 -5.36
N ALA A 39 -10.22 -17.07 -5.02
CA ALA A 39 -9.65 -15.99 -5.80
C ALA A 39 -8.11 -16.02 -5.79
N LEU A 40 -7.50 -16.27 -4.62
CA LEU A 40 -6.05 -16.38 -4.50
C LEU A 40 -5.53 -17.62 -5.27
N ASP A 41 -6.15 -18.77 -5.07
CA ASP A 41 -5.76 -20.02 -5.73
C ASP A 41 -5.87 -19.92 -7.26
N GLY A 42 -6.92 -19.25 -7.75
CA GLY A 42 -7.11 -18.97 -9.16
C GLY A 42 -6.04 -18.06 -9.75
N ALA A 43 -5.69 -16.99 -9.06
CA ALA A 43 -4.62 -16.07 -9.48
C ALA A 43 -3.25 -16.78 -9.42
N TYR A 44 -2.98 -17.55 -8.37
CA TYR A 44 -1.75 -18.33 -8.26
C TYR A 44 -1.61 -19.33 -9.42
N ALA A 45 -2.62 -20.16 -9.64
CA ALA A 45 -2.61 -21.16 -10.71
C ALA A 45 -2.40 -20.54 -12.10
N ARG A 46 -2.96 -19.36 -12.34
CA ARG A 46 -2.86 -18.65 -13.62
C ARG A 46 -1.47 -18.15 -13.94
N TYR A 47 -0.71 -17.69 -12.92
CA TYR A 47 0.55 -16.97 -13.14
C TYR A 47 1.79 -17.70 -12.60
N LYS A 48 1.68 -18.86 -11.93
CA LYS A 48 2.83 -19.58 -11.35
C LYS A 48 3.90 -19.96 -12.38
N ASP A 49 3.51 -20.23 -13.61
CA ASP A 49 4.40 -20.63 -14.69
C ASP A 49 4.80 -19.48 -15.63
N LEU A 50 4.36 -18.24 -15.32
CA LEU A 50 4.70 -17.06 -16.11
C LEU A 50 6.15 -16.69 -15.91
N GLN A 51 6.93 -16.57 -17.01
CA GLN A 51 8.36 -16.28 -16.99
C GLN A 51 8.69 -14.95 -17.69
N GLU A 52 7.88 -13.93 -17.43
CA GLU A 52 8.11 -12.57 -17.92
C GLU A 52 8.88 -11.76 -16.87
N GLY A 53 9.74 -10.83 -17.34
CA GLY A 53 10.51 -9.94 -16.50
C GLY A 53 11.86 -10.51 -16.10
N ALA A 54 12.62 -9.75 -15.31
CA ALA A 54 13.92 -10.13 -14.76
C ALA A 54 14.08 -9.55 -13.35
N ASN A 55 14.93 -10.19 -12.53
CA ASN A 55 15.30 -9.63 -11.24
C ASN A 55 16.03 -8.29 -11.41
N ALA A 56 15.95 -7.40 -10.41
CA ALA A 56 16.79 -6.21 -10.36
C ALA A 56 18.28 -6.63 -10.36
N ASP A 57 19.06 -6.11 -11.30
CA ASP A 57 20.47 -6.48 -11.50
C ASP A 57 21.45 -5.40 -11.02
N TYR A 58 20.99 -4.19 -10.80
CA TYR A 58 21.83 -3.06 -10.35
C TYR A 58 22.19 -3.13 -8.85
N ILE A 59 21.55 -4.02 -8.09
CA ILE A 59 21.94 -4.43 -6.73
C ILE A 59 22.31 -5.91 -6.81
N PRO A 60 23.62 -6.28 -6.77
CA PRO A 60 24.09 -7.64 -7.03
C PRO A 60 23.43 -8.73 -6.17
N ALA A 61 23.05 -8.42 -4.91
CA ALA A 61 22.36 -9.36 -4.05
C ALA A 61 20.94 -9.68 -4.58
N LEU A 62 20.23 -8.70 -5.17
CA LEU A 62 18.88 -8.92 -5.71
C LEU A 62 18.90 -9.75 -6.99
N ALA A 63 19.96 -9.63 -7.80
CA ALA A 63 20.10 -10.44 -9.01
C ALA A 63 20.16 -11.95 -8.73
N LYS A 64 20.59 -12.35 -7.52
CA LYS A 64 20.75 -13.75 -7.10
C LYS A 64 19.49 -14.37 -6.47
N VAL A 65 18.46 -13.56 -6.18
CA VAL A 65 17.21 -14.04 -5.56
C VAL A 65 16.53 -15.03 -6.51
N ASP A 66 15.96 -16.12 -5.95
CA ASP A 66 15.26 -17.12 -6.77
C ASP A 66 14.05 -16.52 -7.49
N SER A 67 14.12 -16.41 -8.81
CA SER A 67 13.05 -15.90 -9.67
C SER A 67 11.77 -16.73 -9.62
N LYS A 68 11.81 -17.96 -9.08
CA LYS A 68 10.66 -18.85 -8.96
C LYS A 68 9.77 -18.50 -7.75
N ILE A 69 10.28 -17.73 -6.79
CA ILE A 69 9.47 -17.26 -5.65
C ILE A 69 8.20 -16.63 -6.20
N TYR A 70 7.05 -17.14 -5.76
CA TYR A 70 5.75 -16.58 -6.06
C TYR A 70 4.78 -16.91 -4.94
N GLY A 71 4.43 -15.92 -4.15
CA GLY A 71 3.51 -16.03 -3.02
C GLY A 71 2.51 -14.89 -2.99
N ILE A 72 1.25 -15.22 -2.72
CA ILE A 72 0.14 -14.29 -2.56
C ILE A 72 -0.36 -14.40 -1.12
N ALA A 73 -0.53 -13.27 -0.45
CA ALA A 73 -1.19 -13.21 0.85
C ALA A 73 -2.22 -12.07 0.87
N LEU A 74 -3.34 -12.30 1.52
CA LEU A 74 -4.40 -11.32 1.75
C LEU A 74 -4.83 -11.39 3.21
N VAL A 75 -4.96 -10.24 3.85
CA VAL A 75 -5.39 -10.11 5.24
C VAL A 75 -6.61 -9.20 5.30
N THR A 76 -7.65 -9.65 5.98
CA THR A 76 -8.89 -8.89 6.16
C THR A 76 -8.88 -8.10 7.47
N PRO A 77 -9.73 -7.06 7.63
CA PRO A 77 -9.79 -6.26 8.85
C PRO A 77 -10.14 -7.05 10.13
N ASP A 78 -10.76 -8.22 10.01
CA ASP A 78 -11.01 -9.14 11.12
C ASP A 78 -9.84 -10.07 11.44
N GLY A 79 -8.69 -9.86 10.80
CA GLY A 79 -7.43 -10.57 11.07
C GLY A 79 -7.30 -11.93 10.40
N LYS A 80 -8.22 -12.33 9.53
CA LYS A 80 -8.08 -13.57 8.77
C LYS A 80 -7.02 -13.42 7.68
N VAL A 81 -6.17 -14.45 7.58
CA VAL A 81 -5.06 -14.51 6.63
C VAL A 81 -5.32 -15.61 5.61
N TYR A 82 -5.32 -15.25 4.33
CA TYR A 82 -5.46 -16.16 3.19
C TYR A 82 -4.17 -16.17 2.40
N THR A 83 -3.76 -17.33 1.89
CA THR A 83 -2.45 -17.46 1.23
C THR A 83 -2.50 -18.43 0.06
N ALA A 84 -1.66 -18.20 -0.96
CA ALA A 84 -1.39 -19.15 -2.04
C ALA A 84 0.09 -19.07 -2.45
N GLY A 85 0.67 -20.22 -2.77
CA GLY A 85 2.06 -20.34 -3.17
C GLY A 85 3.09 -20.16 -2.05
N ASP A 86 4.27 -19.67 -2.39
CA ASP A 86 5.38 -19.48 -1.46
C ASP A 86 5.23 -18.17 -0.67
N VAL A 87 4.66 -18.25 0.51
CA VAL A 87 4.47 -17.11 1.42
C VAL A 87 5.48 -17.07 2.56
N LYS A 88 6.49 -17.95 2.54
CA LYS A 88 7.51 -18.03 3.59
C LYS A 88 8.86 -17.46 3.17
N SER A 89 9.19 -17.53 1.89
CA SER A 89 10.44 -16.96 1.38
C SER A 89 10.50 -15.47 1.67
N GLU A 90 11.61 -15.04 2.23
CA GLU A 90 11.87 -13.64 2.54
C GLU A 90 12.59 -12.97 1.37
N VAL A 91 12.20 -11.72 1.13
CA VAL A 91 12.86 -10.79 0.21
C VAL A 91 13.11 -9.47 0.94
N SER A 92 13.98 -8.63 0.43
CA SER A 92 14.11 -7.28 0.96
C SER A 92 12.89 -6.43 0.59
N ILE A 93 12.40 -5.64 1.54
CA ILE A 93 11.20 -4.79 1.39
C ILE A 93 11.37 -3.72 0.30
N GLN A 94 12.58 -3.25 0.11
CA GLN A 94 12.95 -2.20 -0.83
C GLN A 94 12.03 -0.98 -0.76
N SER A 95 11.58 -0.46 -1.90
CA SER A 95 10.78 0.77 -1.96
C SER A 95 9.39 0.69 -1.30
N ILE A 96 8.92 -0.48 -0.88
CA ILE A 96 7.71 -0.58 -0.07
C ILE A 96 7.91 0.09 1.29
N SER A 97 9.13 0.07 1.84
CA SER A 97 9.48 0.72 3.11
C SER A 97 9.17 2.22 3.14
N LYS A 98 9.21 2.90 1.99
CA LYS A 98 8.95 4.34 1.87
C LYS A 98 7.57 4.74 2.40
N VAL A 99 6.57 3.89 2.21
CA VAL A 99 5.20 4.11 2.71
C VAL A 99 5.20 4.25 4.23
N PHE A 100 5.90 3.35 4.90
CA PHE A 100 5.88 3.29 6.36
C PHE A 100 6.79 4.34 6.98
N THR A 101 7.89 4.71 6.33
CA THR A 101 8.70 5.86 6.78
C THR A 101 7.96 7.18 6.58
N MET A 102 7.25 7.38 5.46
CA MET A 102 6.34 8.52 5.29
C MET A 102 5.27 8.54 6.39
N ALA A 103 4.61 7.40 6.64
CA ALA A 103 3.60 7.29 7.69
C ALA A 103 4.19 7.60 9.09
N LYS A 104 5.43 7.19 9.36
CA LYS A 104 6.14 7.53 10.59
C LYS A 104 6.35 9.04 10.76
N VAL A 105 6.75 9.72 9.70
CA VAL A 105 6.88 11.19 9.71
C VAL A 105 5.54 11.87 9.94
N ILE A 106 4.47 11.40 9.28
CA ILE A 106 3.12 11.92 9.48
C ILE A 106 2.67 11.74 10.94
N GLU A 107 2.94 10.59 11.56
CA GLU A 107 2.63 10.36 12.97
C GLU A 107 3.40 11.29 13.91
N GLU A 108 4.65 11.63 13.59
CA GLU A 108 5.48 12.48 14.44
C GLU A 108 5.24 13.97 14.25
N GLN A 109 4.89 14.41 13.03
CA GLN A 109 4.93 15.81 12.63
C GLN A 109 3.68 16.32 11.93
N GLY A 110 2.70 15.40 11.64
CA GLY A 110 1.51 15.71 10.85
C GLY A 110 1.72 15.64 9.33
N ALA A 111 0.63 15.51 8.59
CA ALA A 111 0.64 15.36 7.12
C ALA A 111 1.24 16.59 6.40
N ASP A 112 0.95 17.78 6.89
CA ASP A 112 1.50 19.04 6.37
C ASP A 112 3.05 19.06 6.31
N ALA A 113 3.72 18.30 7.18
CA ALA A 113 5.19 18.24 7.18
C ALA A 113 5.72 17.57 5.89
N ILE A 114 5.02 16.55 5.38
CA ILE A 114 5.35 15.87 4.11
C ILE A 114 5.10 16.83 2.94
N GLU A 115 3.89 17.40 2.87
CA GLU A 115 3.51 18.31 1.78
C GLU A 115 4.47 19.50 1.66
N LYS A 116 4.74 20.18 2.78
CA LYS A 116 5.60 21.38 2.81
C LYS A 116 7.09 21.09 2.59
N ARG A 117 7.58 19.89 2.91
CA ARG A 117 9.00 19.55 2.84
C ARG A 117 9.38 18.75 1.61
N ILE A 118 8.44 17.97 1.08
CA ILE A 118 8.70 16.99 0.02
C ILE A 118 7.77 17.23 -1.18
N GLY A 119 6.50 17.55 -0.92
CA GLY A 119 5.41 17.47 -1.88
C GLY A 119 4.73 16.10 -1.84
N VAL A 120 3.64 15.97 -2.59
CA VAL A 120 2.79 14.76 -2.63
C VAL A 120 2.40 14.33 -4.05
N ASP A 121 2.78 15.09 -5.06
CA ASP A 121 2.39 14.89 -6.45
C ASP A 121 3.29 13.89 -7.18
N ALA A 122 2.71 13.22 -8.18
CA ALA A 122 3.48 12.38 -9.08
C ALA A 122 4.45 13.22 -9.93
N THR A 123 5.73 12.82 -9.97
CA THR A 123 6.76 13.58 -10.71
C THR A 123 6.70 13.37 -12.21
N GLY A 124 6.02 12.31 -12.69
CA GLY A 124 6.06 11.90 -14.11
C GLY A 124 7.45 11.44 -14.58
N MET A 125 8.39 11.24 -13.67
CA MET A 125 9.78 10.86 -13.93
C MET A 125 10.16 9.59 -13.18
N ARG A 126 11.29 8.98 -13.58
CA ARG A 126 11.83 7.80 -12.90
C ARG A 126 12.05 8.05 -11.41
N PHE A 127 11.87 7.03 -10.61
CA PHE A 127 11.94 7.07 -9.13
C PHE A 127 13.29 7.59 -8.56
N ASN A 128 14.37 7.57 -9.34
CA ASN A 128 15.70 8.06 -8.96
C ASN A 128 16.18 9.22 -9.84
N SER A 129 15.25 10.03 -10.35
CA SER A 129 15.56 11.15 -11.23
C SER A 129 16.15 12.33 -10.45
N ILE A 130 17.36 12.75 -10.81
CA ILE A 130 17.95 14.02 -10.37
C ILE A 130 17.24 15.20 -11.05
N VAL A 131 16.78 15.00 -12.29
CA VAL A 131 16.08 16.02 -13.05
C VAL A 131 14.77 16.44 -12.37
N SER A 132 14.07 15.53 -11.68
CA SER A 132 12.87 15.88 -10.91
C SER A 132 13.18 16.83 -9.76
N VAL A 133 14.32 16.69 -9.10
CA VAL A 133 14.76 17.60 -8.01
C VAL A 133 15.11 18.97 -8.58
N GLU A 134 15.88 19.03 -9.67
CA GLU A 134 16.25 20.28 -10.35
C GLU A 134 15.02 21.01 -10.87
N PHE A 135 14.06 20.29 -11.44
CA PHE A 135 12.82 20.87 -11.96
C PHE A 135 11.96 21.43 -10.81
N ALA A 136 11.76 20.67 -9.75
CA ALA A 136 11.02 21.12 -8.58
C ALA A 136 11.62 22.41 -8.01
N GLN A 137 12.94 22.46 -7.81
CA GLN A 137 13.61 23.62 -7.23
C GLN A 137 13.59 24.84 -8.15
N LYS A 138 13.87 24.67 -9.46
CA LYS A 138 14.09 25.80 -10.37
C LYS A 138 12.83 26.28 -11.08
N ALA A 139 11.92 25.39 -11.40
CA ALA A 139 10.72 25.71 -12.16
C ALA A 139 9.49 25.94 -11.27
N LEU A 140 9.39 25.22 -10.15
CA LEU A 140 8.22 25.25 -9.26
C LEU A 140 8.50 26.04 -7.96
N GLY A 141 9.76 26.35 -7.67
CA GLY A 141 10.15 27.18 -6.53
C GLY A 141 10.10 26.47 -5.17
N GLY A 142 10.01 25.15 -5.17
CA GLY A 142 9.93 24.39 -3.93
C GLY A 142 9.84 22.87 -4.12
N PRO A 143 9.62 22.15 -3.04
CA PRO A 143 9.59 20.69 -3.03
C PRO A 143 8.29 20.15 -3.66
N GLU A 144 8.31 19.92 -4.95
CA GLU A 144 7.21 19.34 -5.72
C GLU A 144 7.58 17.93 -6.23
N ILE A 145 7.99 17.08 -5.28
CA ILE A 145 8.24 15.65 -5.48
C ILE A 145 7.28 14.86 -4.57
N ASN A 146 7.57 13.62 -4.26
CA ASN A 146 6.77 12.85 -3.31
C ASN A 146 7.66 11.87 -2.52
N PRO A 147 7.21 11.39 -1.35
CA PRO A 147 8.00 10.51 -0.49
C PRO A 147 8.15 9.07 -1.03
N LEU A 148 7.55 8.71 -2.16
CA LEU A 148 7.63 7.37 -2.74
C LEU A 148 8.63 7.25 -3.89
N VAL A 149 9.29 8.35 -4.27
CA VAL A 149 10.50 8.37 -5.12
C VAL A 149 11.74 8.56 -4.25
N ASN A 150 12.94 8.18 -4.75
CA ASN A 150 14.16 8.18 -3.93
C ASN A 150 14.49 9.52 -3.30
N PRO A 151 14.46 10.67 -4.02
CA PRO A 151 14.74 11.95 -3.41
C PRO A 151 13.82 12.25 -2.21
N GLY A 152 12.52 12.07 -2.38
CA GLY A 152 11.56 12.30 -1.30
C GLY A 152 11.66 11.28 -0.18
N ALA A 153 11.99 10.03 -0.48
CA ALA A 153 12.14 8.99 0.54
C ALA A 153 13.38 9.22 1.42
N ILE A 154 14.52 9.62 0.85
CA ILE A 154 15.72 9.98 1.60
C ILE A 154 15.42 11.21 2.47
N THR A 155 14.67 12.18 1.94
CA THR A 155 14.22 13.34 2.72
C THR A 155 13.30 12.91 3.86
N ALA A 156 12.29 12.06 3.62
CA ALA A 156 11.40 11.55 4.68
C ALA A 156 12.18 10.80 5.77
N THR A 157 13.17 9.98 5.37
CA THR A 157 14.06 9.31 6.33
C THR A 157 14.80 10.32 7.22
N SER A 158 15.30 11.43 6.64
CA SER A 158 15.96 12.49 7.39
C SER A 158 15.04 13.26 8.33
N MET A 159 13.73 13.18 8.14
CA MET A 159 12.72 13.85 8.96
C MET A 159 12.29 13.03 10.18
N VAL A 160 12.57 11.71 10.22
CA VAL A 160 12.27 10.90 11.41
C VAL A 160 13.04 11.43 12.61
N GLN A 161 12.32 11.75 13.68
CA GLN A 161 12.89 12.40 14.87
C GLN A 161 13.76 11.43 15.67
N GLY A 162 14.96 11.87 16.06
CA GLY A 162 15.87 11.12 16.90
C GLY A 162 17.13 11.91 17.18
N SER A 163 17.76 11.66 18.34
CA SER A 163 18.99 12.31 18.80
C SER A 163 20.26 11.67 18.20
N SER A 164 20.12 10.49 17.59
CA SER A 164 21.21 9.73 16.98
C SER A 164 20.71 8.88 15.83
N ARG A 165 21.64 8.47 14.96
CA ARG A 165 21.35 7.49 13.89
C ARG A 165 20.69 6.22 14.43
N ALA A 166 21.21 5.70 15.55
CA ALA A 166 20.68 4.47 16.14
C ALA A 166 19.24 4.63 16.64
N GLU A 167 18.88 5.78 17.20
CA GLU A 167 17.52 6.07 17.62
C GLU A 167 16.56 6.21 16.41
N VAL A 168 16.97 6.95 15.38
CA VAL A 168 16.19 7.07 14.13
C VAL A 168 15.96 5.69 13.51
N TRP A 169 17.02 4.90 13.37
CA TRP A 169 16.92 3.54 12.83
C TRP A 169 15.98 2.66 13.67
N LYS A 170 16.16 2.66 14.99
CA LYS A 170 15.28 1.87 15.87
C LYS A 170 13.81 2.24 15.70
N LYS A 171 13.47 3.53 15.61
CA LYS A 171 12.10 3.99 15.40
C LYS A 171 11.53 3.52 14.06
N ILE A 172 12.33 3.55 13.00
CA ILE A 172 11.94 3.06 11.68
C ILE A 172 11.67 1.56 11.73
N LEU A 173 12.61 0.76 12.26
CA LEU A 173 12.49 -0.69 12.30
C LEU A 173 11.32 -1.14 13.21
N ASP A 174 11.16 -0.53 14.37
CA ASP A 174 10.05 -0.82 15.28
C ASP A 174 8.69 -0.51 14.62
N PHE A 175 8.58 0.60 13.91
CA PHE A 175 7.34 0.99 13.24
C PHE A 175 6.99 0.03 12.09
N HIS A 176 7.96 -0.39 11.30
CA HIS A 176 7.78 -1.42 10.29
C HIS A 176 7.37 -2.77 10.92
N SER A 177 8.00 -3.14 12.02
CA SER A 177 7.68 -4.35 12.78
C SER A 177 6.26 -4.33 13.34
N ASP A 178 5.82 -3.20 13.85
CA ASP A 178 4.44 -3.01 14.33
C ASP A 178 3.41 -3.16 13.20
N PHE A 179 3.71 -2.64 12.02
CA PHE A 179 2.86 -2.82 10.83
C PHE A 179 2.81 -4.28 10.38
N ALA A 180 3.94 -4.98 10.40
CA ALA A 180 4.03 -6.40 10.04
C ALA A 180 3.40 -7.33 11.10
N GLY A 181 3.30 -6.87 12.35
CA GLY A 181 2.80 -7.65 13.49
C GLY A 181 3.81 -8.65 14.04
N ARG A 182 5.08 -8.53 13.66
CA ARG A 182 6.21 -9.31 14.20
C ARG A 182 7.51 -8.49 14.15
N PRO A 183 8.51 -8.83 14.95
CA PRO A 183 9.85 -8.25 14.79
C PRO A 183 10.40 -8.54 13.40
N LEU A 184 10.89 -7.50 12.74
CA LEU A 184 11.59 -7.58 11.45
C LEU A 184 13.09 -7.40 11.67
N THR A 185 13.89 -7.89 10.72
CA THR A 185 15.35 -7.81 10.74
C THR A 185 15.87 -7.31 9.39
N VAL A 186 17.10 -6.81 9.37
CA VAL A 186 17.80 -6.41 8.14
C VAL A 186 18.40 -7.63 7.47
N ASN A 187 18.26 -7.73 6.15
CA ASN A 187 19.06 -8.61 5.33
C ASN A 187 20.43 -7.94 5.12
N GLN A 188 21.43 -8.40 5.87
CA GLN A 188 22.75 -7.80 5.89
C GLN A 188 23.45 -7.87 4.52
N GLU A 189 23.29 -8.98 3.78
CA GLU A 189 23.86 -9.13 2.44
C GLU A 189 23.30 -8.09 1.46
N VAL A 190 21.98 -7.84 1.51
CA VAL A 190 21.34 -6.83 0.67
C VAL A 190 21.77 -5.42 1.07
N TYR A 191 21.85 -5.12 2.38
CA TYR A 191 22.30 -3.82 2.86
C TYR A 191 23.72 -3.50 2.40
N GLU A 192 24.66 -4.42 2.60
CA GLU A 192 26.06 -4.24 2.19
C GLU A 192 26.20 -4.11 0.66
N SER A 193 25.45 -4.94 -0.09
CA SER A 193 25.43 -4.89 -1.55
C SER A 193 24.90 -3.57 -2.08
N GLU A 194 23.80 -3.06 -1.51
CA GLU A 194 23.21 -1.78 -1.93
C GLU A 194 24.07 -0.60 -1.46
N ALA A 195 24.60 -0.62 -0.24
CA ALA A 195 25.50 0.42 0.26
C ALA A 195 26.76 0.59 -0.62
N ALA A 196 27.28 -0.51 -1.16
CA ALA A 196 28.43 -0.49 -2.07
C ALA A 196 28.09 0.06 -3.48
N THR A 197 26.81 0.10 -3.87
CA THR A 197 26.36 0.45 -5.24
C THR A 197 25.39 1.64 -5.28
N ASN A 198 25.19 2.37 -4.18
CA ASN A 198 24.18 3.42 -4.06
C ASN A 198 24.69 4.84 -4.36
N GLN A 199 25.78 5.02 -5.12
CA GLN A 199 26.39 6.32 -5.43
C GLN A 199 25.38 7.33 -5.97
N ARG A 200 24.39 6.86 -6.75
CA ARG A 200 23.33 7.73 -7.26
C ARG A 200 22.45 8.26 -6.11
N ASN A 201 22.09 7.45 -5.14
CA ASN A 201 21.32 7.88 -3.97
C ASN A 201 22.12 8.83 -3.08
N GLN A 202 23.44 8.62 -2.95
CA GLN A 202 24.34 9.55 -2.25
C GLN A 202 24.38 10.92 -2.96
N ALA A 203 24.48 10.95 -4.29
CA ALA A 203 24.43 12.18 -5.07
C ALA A 203 23.06 12.89 -4.93
N ILE A 204 21.94 12.14 -4.92
CA ILE A 204 20.61 12.67 -4.67
C ILE A 204 20.53 13.27 -3.26
N GLY A 205 20.98 12.57 -2.23
CA GLY A 205 21.01 13.06 -0.85
C GLY A 205 21.79 14.37 -0.71
N ALA A 206 22.97 14.46 -1.33
CA ALA A 206 23.79 15.67 -1.35
C ALA A 206 23.09 16.83 -2.07
N LEU A 207 22.42 16.56 -3.19
CA LEU A 207 21.63 17.57 -3.93
C LEU A 207 20.44 18.08 -3.10
N MET A 208 19.70 17.16 -2.46
CA MET A 208 18.58 17.52 -1.57
C MET A 208 19.04 18.34 -0.35
N TYR A 209 20.26 18.08 0.15
CA TYR A 209 20.87 18.89 1.20
C TYR A 209 21.26 20.29 0.69
N ALA A 210 21.85 20.38 -0.51
CA ALA A 210 22.22 21.66 -1.12
C ALA A 210 21.01 22.57 -1.37
N TYR A 211 19.84 21.99 -1.60
CA TYR A 211 18.57 22.72 -1.77
C TYR A 211 17.76 22.84 -0.45
N GLU A 212 18.36 22.49 0.68
CA GLU A 212 17.73 22.59 2.01
C GLU A 212 16.48 21.73 2.23
N PHE A 213 16.23 20.75 1.37
CA PHE A 213 15.17 19.75 1.59
C PHE A 213 15.57 18.81 2.73
N ILE A 214 16.81 18.37 2.77
CA ILE A 214 17.42 17.67 3.92
C ILE A 214 18.16 18.70 4.78
N LYS A 215 17.90 18.71 6.09
CA LYS A 215 18.51 19.61 7.07
C LYS A 215 19.47 18.91 8.04
N THR A 216 19.63 17.62 7.89
CA THR A 216 20.54 16.76 8.66
C THR A 216 21.68 16.29 7.77
N ASP A 217 22.57 15.44 8.28
CA ASP A 217 23.62 14.83 7.46
C ASP A 217 23.03 13.98 6.32
N PRO A 218 23.25 14.34 5.03
CA PRO A 218 22.70 13.63 3.90
C PRO A 218 23.30 12.21 3.73
N ALA A 219 24.55 12.00 4.18
CA ALA A 219 25.17 10.69 4.14
C ALA A 219 24.50 9.75 5.13
N GLN A 220 24.24 10.21 6.36
CA GLN A 220 23.50 9.44 7.35
C GLN A 220 22.06 9.16 6.89
N ALA A 221 21.36 10.15 6.31
CA ALA A 221 20.01 9.97 5.81
C ALA A 221 19.95 8.90 4.71
N THR A 222 20.91 8.92 3.78
CA THR A 222 21.01 7.94 2.70
C THR A 222 21.37 6.54 3.22
N ASP A 223 22.23 6.45 4.23
CA ASP A 223 22.60 5.19 4.85
C ASP A 223 21.41 4.52 5.57
N VAL A 224 20.68 5.27 6.40
CA VAL A 224 19.47 4.77 7.07
C VAL A 224 18.39 4.39 6.05
N TYR A 225 18.26 5.17 4.97
CA TYR A 225 17.37 4.82 3.85
C TYR A 225 17.77 3.50 3.19
N THR A 226 19.06 3.24 2.98
CA THR A 226 19.57 1.96 2.43
C THR A 226 19.28 0.80 3.38
N GLU A 227 19.49 1.01 4.68
CA GLU A 227 19.19 0.00 5.70
C GLU A 227 17.70 -0.35 5.76
N GLN A 228 16.79 0.65 5.70
CA GLN A 228 15.34 0.38 5.67
C GLN A 228 14.89 -0.36 4.41
N CYS A 229 15.51 -0.11 3.25
CA CYS A 229 15.24 -0.87 2.01
C CYS A 229 15.61 -2.34 2.15
N SER A 230 16.53 -2.65 3.03
CA SER A 230 17.09 -3.99 3.24
C SER A 230 16.37 -4.81 4.32
N ILE A 231 15.28 -4.32 4.91
CA ILE A 231 14.46 -5.08 5.87
C ILE A 231 13.91 -6.34 5.19
N SER A 232 14.09 -7.51 5.83
CA SER A 232 13.54 -8.80 5.38
C SER A 232 12.05 -8.90 5.65
N VAL A 233 11.28 -9.26 4.63
CA VAL A 233 9.83 -9.46 4.70
C VAL A 233 9.40 -10.61 3.80
N ASN A 234 8.27 -11.24 4.13
CA ASN A 234 7.60 -12.19 3.27
C ASN A 234 6.21 -11.68 2.84
N ALA A 235 5.51 -12.45 2.01
CA ALA A 235 4.19 -12.04 1.51
C ALA A 235 3.16 -11.80 2.62
N LYS A 236 3.21 -12.58 3.72
CA LYS A 236 2.29 -12.40 4.86
C LYS A 236 2.56 -11.12 5.63
N ASP A 237 3.83 -10.79 5.87
CA ASP A 237 4.21 -9.55 6.52
C ASP A 237 3.68 -8.36 5.73
N LEU A 238 3.97 -8.33 4.44
CA LEU A 238 3.54 -7.27 3.53
C LEU A 238 2.01 -7.15 3.45
N ALA A 239 1.29 -8.27 3.42
CA ALA A 239 -0.18 -8.25 3.42
C ALA A 239 -0.75 -7.73 4.74
N THR A 240 -0.11 -8.06 5.88
CA THR A 240 -0.49 -7.54 7.20
C THR A 240 -0.24 -6.04 7.28
N MET A 241 0.90 -5.57 6.76
CA MET A 241 1.22 -4.15 6.67
C MET A 241 0.19 -3.39 5.84
N ALA A 242 -0.20 -3.93 4.67
CA ALA A 242 -1.26 -3.36 3.83
C ALA A 242 -2.64 -3.39 4.53
N ALA A 243 -2.95 -4.48 5.24
CA ALA A 243 -4.21 -4.63 5.97
C ALA A 243 -4.30 -3.69 7.18
N THR A 244 -3.17 -3.34 7.79
CA THR A 244 -3.11 -2.32 8.84
C THR A 244 -3.57 -0.96 8.30
N LEU A 245 -3.14 -0.59 7.09
CA LEU A 245 -3.67 0.60 6.40
C LEU A 245 -5.14 0.43 6.03
N ALA A 246 -5.54 -0.72 5.49
CA ALA A 246 -6.94 -0.99 5.15
C ALA A 246 -7.89 -0.89 6.37
N ASN A 247 -7.37 -1.15 7.56
CA ASN A 247 -8.08 -1.16 8.84
C ASN A 247 -7.87 0.13 9.66
N GLY A 248 -7.65 1.27 9.00
CA GLY A 248 -7.52 2.56 9.68
C GLY A 248 -6.31 2.64 10.62
N GLY A 249 -5.19 2.05 10.26
CA GLY A 249 -3.94 2.09 11.03
C GLY A 249 -3.88 1.09 12.19
N LYS A 250 -4.92 0.27 12.39
CA LYS A 250 -4.94 -0.78 13.40
C LYS A 250 -4.53 -2.12 12.79
N ASN A 251 -3.44 -2.70 13.27
CA ASN A 251 -2.98 -4.01 12.83
C ASN A 251 -4.04 -5.08 13.16
N PRO A 252 -4.63 -5.75 12.16
CA PRO A 252 -5.75 -6.65 12.39
C PRO A 252 -5.32 -7.99 13.04
N VAL A 253 -4.03 -8.33 12.97
CA VAL A 253 -3.50 -9.58 13.53
C VAL A 253 -3.14 -9.41 15.01
N THR A 254 -2.52 -8.29 15.37
CA THR A 254 -2.09 -8.01 16.75
C THR A 254 -3.09 -7.19 17.57
N GLY A 255 -4.00 -6.49 16.90
CA GLY A 255 -4.93 -5.54 17.51
C GLY A 255 -4.31 -4.20 17.90
N LYS A 256 -3.00 -3.99 17.65
CA LYS A 256 -2.29 -2.74 17.98
C LYS A 256 -2.72 -1.61 17.04
N GLN A 257 -3.07 -0.44 17.60
CA GLN A 257 -3.17 0.80 16.83
C GLN A 257 -1.74 1.28 16.53
N VAL A 258 -1.30 1.16 15.28
CA VAL A 258 0.07 1.47 14.86
C VAL A 258 0.19 2.93 14.44
N MET A 259 -0.82 3.44 13.75
CA MET A 259 -0.93 4.85 13.39
C MET A 259 -2.36 5.36 13.59
N LYS A 260 -2.52 6.65 13.75
CA LYS A 260 -3.85 7.25 13.91
C LYS A 260 -4.67 7.09 12.64
N SER A 261 -5.97 6.79 12.79
CA SER A 261 -6.87 6.57 11.65
C SER A 261 -7.00 7.80 10.76
N GLU A 262 -6.91 9.00 11.35
CA GLU A 262 -6.97 10.29 10.65
C GLU A 262 -5.80 10.52 9.69
N ASN A 263 -4.67 9.84 9.89
CA ASN A 263 -3.45 9.96 9.08
C ASN A 263 -3.37 8.93 7.94
N VAL A 264 -4.28 7.95 7.90
CA VAL A 264 -4.26 6.91 6.87
C VAL A 264 -4.66 7.42 5.48
N PRO A 265 -5.66 8.31 5.32
CA PRO A 265 -6.06 8.82 4.02
C PRO A 265 -4.92 9.46 3.24
N GLU A 266 -4.05 10.25 3.87
CA GLU A 266 -2.92 10.92 3.24
C GLU A 266 -1.89 9.89 2.73
N VAL A 267 -1.62 8.85 3.52
CA VAL A 267 -0.74 7.75 3.09
C VAL A 267 -1.30 7.04 1.86
N LEU A 268 -2.59 6.71 1.87
CA LEU A 268 -3.24 6.05 0.74
C LEU A 268 -3.32 6.94 -0.49
N ALA A 269 -3.52 8.25 -0.33
CA ALA A 269 -3.55 9.20 -1.43
C ALA A 269 -2.21 9.22 -2.18
N VAL A 270 -1.09 9.32 -1.48
CA VAL A 270 0.25 9.28 -2.11
C VAL A 270 0.54 7.90 -2.71
N MET A 271 0.10 6.81 -2.09
CA MET A 271 0.20 5.47 -2.70
C MET A 271 -0.61 5.36 -4.00
N ALA A 272 -1.77 6.00 -4.09
CA ALA A 272 -2.61 5.99 -5.29
C ALA A 272 -1.95 6.73 -6.46
N THR A 273 -1.32 7.88 -6.21
CA THR A 273 -0.77 8.76 -7.24
C THR A 273 0.66 8.42 -7.65
N ALA A 274 1.47 7.83 -6.76
CA ALA A 274 2.92 7.67 -6.95
C ALA A 274 3.48 6.30 -6.56
N GLY A 275 2.64 5.32 -6.21
CA GLY A 275 3.09 4.07 -5.59
C GLY A 275 3.78 3.07 -6.52
N LEU A 276 3.49 3.08 -7.83
CA LEU A 276 4.09 2.19 -8.83
C LEU A 276 4.98 2.96 -9.81
N TYR A 277 5.75 3.91 -9.30
CA TYR A 277 6.69 4.71 -10.11
C TYR A 277 5.96 5.43 -11.26
N ASP A 278 6.50 5.41 -12.46
CA ASP A 278 5.91 5.99 -13.67
C ASP A 278 4.64 5.27 -14.16
N ASP A 279 4.38 4.04 -13.71
CA ASP A 279 3.16 3.27 -14.01
C ASP A 279 2.00 3.48 -13.00
N SER A 280 2.13 4.38 -12.03
CA SER A 280 1.11 4.59 -10.97
C SER A 280 -0.27 4.92 -11.53
N GLY A 281 -0.35 5.80 -12.53
CA GLY A 281 -1.62 6.16 -13.17
C GLY A 281 -2.25 4.99 -13.91
N LYS A 282 -1.47 4.21 -14.65
CA LYS A 282 -1.91 3.00 -15.35
C LYS A 282 -2.40 1.93 -14.37
N TRP A 283 -1.67 1.74 -13.25
CA TRP A 283 -2.07 0.85 -12.19
C TRP A 283 -3.43 1.24 -11.59
N LEU A 284 -3.56 2.52 -11.17
CA LEU A 284 -4.80 3.01 -10.56
C LEU A 284 -5.98 2.92 -11.54
N TYR A 285 -5.77 3.21 -12.83
CA TYR A 285 -6.79 3.07 -13.86
C TYR A 285 -7.34 1.63 -13.94
N HIS A 286 -6.48 0.62 -13.85
CA HIS A 286 -6.88 -0.78 -13.97
C HIS A 286 -7.43 -1.41 -12.69
N THR A 287 -6.94 -0.97 -11.52
CA THR A 287 -7.25 -1.62 -10.24
C THR A 287 -8.07 -0.77 -9.29
N GLY A 288 -7.93 0.56 -9.38
CA GLY A 288 -8.48 1.50 -8.40
C GLY A 288 -7.81 1.43 -7.02
N LEU A 289 -6.75 0.63 -6.84
CA LEU A 289 -6.15 0.40 -5.52
C LEU A 289 -4.93 1.27 -5.27
N PRO A 290 -4.86 2.01 -4.14
CA PRO A 290 -3.59 2.47 -3.60
C PRO A 290 -2.61 1.31 -3.44
N ALA A 291 -1.39 1.45 -3.94
CA ALA A 291 -0.40 0.37 -3.91
C ALA A 291 1.03 0.88 -3.81
N LYS A 292 1.98 0.01 -3.49
CA LYS A 292 3.41 0.29 -3.54
C LYS A 292 4.20 -0.92 -3.97
N SER A 293 5.08 -0.72 -4.94
CA SER A 293 6.02 -1.71 -5.44
C SER A 293 7.42 -1.54 -4.85
N GLY A 294 8.16 -2.64 -4.80
CA GLY A 294 9.57 -2.66 -4.44
C GLY A 294 10.36 -3.57 -5.36
N VAL A 295 11.59 -3.18 -5.72
CA VAL A 295 12.45 -3.94 -6.64
C VAL A 295 12.95 -5.28 -6.08
N GLY A 296 12.66 -5.60 -4.82
CA GLY A 296 12.79 -6.94 -4.26
C GLY A 296 11.72 -7.91 -4.77
N GLY A 297 10.78 -7.44 -5.60
CA GLY A 297 9.71 -8.26 -6.21
C GLY A 297 8.38 -8.23 -5.45
N GLY A 298 8.25 -7.39 -4.43
CA GLY A 298 7.00 -7.19 -3.68
C GLY A 298 6.10 -6.11 -4.26
N ILE A 299 4.78 -6.31 -4.20
CA ILE A 299 3.77 -5.26 -4.32
C ILE A 299 2.76 -5.43 -3.19
N ILE A 300 2.48 -4.35 -2.48
CA ILE A 300 1.32 -4.23 -1.58
C ILE A 300 0.23 -3.41 -2.23
N ALA A 301 -1.03 -3.77 -1.99
CA ALA A 301 -2.19 -2.97 -2.39
C ALA A 301 -3.25 -2.96 -1.28
N VAL A 302 -3.98 -1.86 -1.20
CA VAL A 302 -4.94 -1.61 -0.13
C VAL A 302 -6.34 -1.41 -0.73
N SER A 303 -7.29 -2.23 -0.31
CA SER A 303 -8.72 -1.97 -0.49
C SER A 303 -9.28 -1.45 0.83
N PRO A 304 -9.50 -0.13 0.99
CA PRO A 304 -9.87 0.47 2.26
C PRO A 304 -11.12 -0.18 2.86
N GLY A 305 -11.04 -0.57 4.14
CA GLY A 305 -12.13 -1.23 4.86
C GLY A 305 -12.42 -2.67 4.44
N LYS A 306 -11.71 -3.24 3.44
CA LYS A 306 -11.98 -4.58 2.92
C LYS A 306 -10.82 -5.56 3.12
N PHE A 307 -9.62 -5.20 2.66
CA PHE A 307 -8.43 -6.06 2.79
C PHE A 307 -7.14 -5.33 2.45
N GLY A 308 -6.03 -5.86 2.95
CA GLY A 308 -4.70 -5.64 2.42
C GLY A 308 -4.22 -6.88 1.68
N ILE A 309 -3.61 -6.71 0.53
CA ILE A 309 -3.05 -7.79 -0.28
C ILE A 309 -1.59 -7.52 -0.59
N ALA A 310 -0.79 -8.57 -0.59
CA ALA A 310 0.59 -8.51 -1.05
C ALA A 310 0.92 -9.72 -1.93
N VAL A 311 1.76 -9.48 -2.91
CA VAL A 311 2.34 -10.53 -3.73
C VAL A 311 3.84 -10.33 -3.79
N VAL A 312 4.60 -11.40 -3.58
CA VAL A 312 6.05 -11.45 -3.73
C VAL A 312 6.39 -12.33 -4.92
N SER A 313 7.07 -11.73 -5.90
CA SER A 313 7.56 -12.39 -7.10
C SER A 313 8.69 -11.56 -7.72
N PRO A 314 9.97 -11.98 -7.61
CA PRO A 314 11.13 -11.18 -7.95
C PRO A 314 11.21 -10.63 -9.38
N PRO A 315 10.79 -11.34 -10.45
CA PRO A 315 10.88 -10.81 -11.82
C PRO A 315 10.06 -9.54 -12.03
N LEU A 316 10.74 -8.49 -12.52
CA LEU A 316 10.23 -7.13 -12.71
C LEU A 316 10.06 -6.81 -14.19
N ASP A 317 9.13 -5.90 -14.51
CA ASP A 317 9.04 -5.25 -15.80
C ASP A 317 10.05 -4.09 -15.98
N ALA A 318 9.99 -3.40 -17.11
CA ALA A 318 10.89 -2.28 -17.42
C ALA A 318 10.75 -1.07 -16.47
N ALA A 319 9.59 -0.90 -15.85
CA ALA A 319 9.35 0.15 -14.86
C ALA A 319 9.85 -0.21 -13.46
N GLY A 320 10.20 -1.49 -13.22
CA GLY A 320 10.67 -2.00 -11.94
C GLY A 320 9.58 -2.60 -11.06
N ASN A 321 8.43 -2.95 -11.62
CA ASN A 321 7.31 -3.54 -10.91
C ASN A 321 7.21 -5.04 -11.19
N SER A 322 6.93 -5.85 -10.15
CA SER A 322 6.78 -7.29 -10.30
C SER A 322 5.66 -7.65 -11.29
N VAL A 323 6.01 -8.42 -12.34
CA VAL A 323 5.06 -8.78 -13.41
C VAL A 323 3.93 -9.65 -12.88
N ARG A 324 4.26 -10.75 -12.17
CA ARG A 324 3.24 -11.65 -11.62
C ARG A 324 2.39 -10.98 -10.55
N ALA A 325 3.01 -10.12 -9.73
CA ALA A 325 2.30 -9.43 -8.66
C ALA A 325 1.23 -8.46 -9.19
N GLN A 326 1.53 -7.67 -10.22
CA GLN A 326 0.55 -6.78 -10.84
C GLN A 326 -0.67 -7.55 -11.34
N LYS A 327 -0.43 -8.63 -12.10
CA LYS A 327 -1.50 -9.46 -12.69
C LYS A 327 -2.35 -10.13 -11.60
N ALA A 328 -1.71 -10.73 -10.60
CA ALA A 328 -2.41 -11.45 -9.54
C ALA A 328 -3.25 -10.53 -8.65
N ILE A 329 -2.71 -9.36 -8.24
CA ILE A 329 -3.47 -8.41 -7.43
C ILE A 329 -4.68 -7.87 -8.20
N ALA A 330 -4.53 -7.56 -9.48
CA ALA A 330 -5.64 -7.11 -10.32
C ALA A 330 -6.75 -8.16 -10.40
N ASP A 331 -6.41 -9.43 -10.65
CA ASP A 331 -7.38 -10.53 -10.72
C ASP A 331 -8.11 -10.74 -9.39
N VAL A 332 -7.37 -10.80 -8.29
CA VAL A 332 -7.95 -10.98 -6.95
C VAL A 332 -8.84 -9.79 -6.58
N SER A 333 -8.37 -8.56 -6.80
CA SER A 333 -9.16 -7.35 -6.55
C SER A 333 -10.47 -7.34 -7.34
N ASN A 334 -10.42 -7.68 -8.63
CA ASN A 334 -11.60 -7.75 -9.47
C ASN A 334 -12.59 -8.83 -9.01
N ALA A 335 -12.10 -10.01 -8.63
CA ALA A 335 -12.93 -11.10 -8.12
C ALA A 335 -13.63 -10.73 -6.80
N LEU A 336 -12.96 -9.97 -5.94
CA LEU A 336 -13.46 -9.59 -4.62
C LEU A 336 -14.18 -8.23 -4.58
N GLY A 337 -14.27 -7.51 -5.71
CA GLY A 337 -14.82 -6.16 -5.75
C GLY A 337 -14.00 -5.18 -4.90
N GLY A 338 -12.66 -5.26 -4.99
CA GLY A 338 -11.71 -4.48 -4.20
C GLY A 338 -11.62 -3.01 -4.60
N ASN A 339 -11.98 -2.66 -5.85
CA ASN A 339 -11.89 -1.31 -6.37
C ASN A 339 -12.84 -0.35 -5.63
N PRO A 340 -12.36 0.64 -4.88
CA PRO A 340 -13.20 1.56 -4.11
C PRO A 340 -14.02 2.53 -5.00
N TYR A 341 -13.64 2.70 -6.27
CA TYR A 341 -14.34 3.56 -7.22
C TYR A 341 -15.46 2.83 -7.99
N ALA A 342 -15.56 1.50 -7.84
CA ALA A 342 -16.62 0.72 -8.47
C ALA A 342 -17.95 0.94 -7.74
N ALA A 343 -18.73 1.91 -8.20
CA ALA A 343 -20.10 2.16 -7.74
C ALA A 343 -21.12 1.58 -8.70
N THR A 344 -22.08 0.80 -8.19
CA THR A 344 -23.30 0.45 -8.94
C THR A 344 -24.34 1.53 -8.72
N ALA A 345 -24.95 2.02 -9.80
CA ALA A 345 -26.07 2.94 -9.69
C ALA A 345 -27.21 2.29 -8.89
N THR A 346 -27.61 2.90 -7.78
CA THR A 346 -28.84 2.53 -7.09
C THR A 346 -30.01 2.92 -7.99
N GLY A 347 -30.54 1.95 -8.75
CA GLY A 347 -31.69 2.19 -9.60
C GLY A 347 -32.89 2.60 -8.77
N LYS A 348 -33.40 3.85 -8.97
CA LYS A 348 -34.83 4.09 -8.77
C LYS A 348 -35.53 3.30 -9.88
N LYS A 349 -36.21 2.21 -9.52
CA LYS A 349 -37.29 1.67 -10.33
C LYS A 349 -38.58 2.44 -10.07
#